data_a2cdfebf528c062d7ee183a8ba931507
#
_entry.id   a2cdfebf528c062d7ee183a8ba931507
#
_cell.length_a   1.000
_cell.length_b   1.000
_cell.length_c   1.000
_cell.angle_alpha   90.00
_cell.angle_beta   90.00
_cell.angle_gamma   90.00
#
_symmetry.space_group_name_H-M   'P 1'
#
loop_
_entity.id
_entity.type
_entity.pdbx_description
1 polymer ?
#
loop_
_entity_poly.entity_id
_entity_poly.type
_entity_poly.pdbx_seq_one_letter_code
_entity_poly.pdbx_strand_id
1 'polypeptide(L)'
;LEDYIHCDSFAKVAGIFQVEQLIIGQVSNNNSNTGFSYATSKTQLKDFQRISYQSDYQGREGIEFYPQEVFLFEYEDSIPSKKLLQVRNIQNPKSKYKIPQDRYVLEQGLLHPLIKGVNIKRYHCDISGIVVPFPYEINSGRTPIPFDKMCSNWPKTAQYFQKFKKVLSSQTSYNDKIIGDKYNSEFYAIARVGDYSFAPWRVAFRDNTKWQACVVGTVSTPWGEDRLPVFQNHAVTIAQDKDGRFISEDEAHYICAILNSDIVYELYMNSSDSRSFPIRPKNY
;
A
#
# COMPACT_ATOMS: atom_id res chain seq x y z
N LEU A 1 13.98 29.68 13.47
CA LEU A 1 12.53 29.89 13.66
C LEU A 1 12.26 31.02 14.66
N GLU A 2 12.99 31.07 15.79
CA GLU A 2 12.88 32.19 16.78
C GLU A 2 13.28 33.52 16.16
N ASP A 3 14.34 33.59 15.36
CA ASP A 3 14.74 34.83 14.67
C ASP A 3 13.69 35.30 13.65
N TYR A 4 12.92 34.39 13.06
CA TYR A 4 11.85 34.73 12.14
C TYR A 4 10.67 35.43 12.80
N ILE A 5 10.33 35.03 14.03
CA ILE A 5 9.17 35.58 14.78
C ILE A 5 9.38 37.06 15.17
N HIS A 6 10.64 37.47 15.26
CA HIS A 6 11.00 38.88 15.65
C HIS A 6 11.28 39.78 14.45
N CYS A 7 11.06 39.30 13.21
CA CYS A 7 11.24 40.15 12.03
C CYS A 7 9.99 41.01 11.76
N ASP A 8 10.19 42.31 11.73
CA ASP A 8 9.16 43.31 11.48
C ASP A 8 9.06 43.75 10.01
N SER A 9 9.91 43.18 9.13
CA SER A 9 9.85 43.47 7.70
C SER A 9 10.37 42.31 6.88
N PHE A 10 9.87 42.17 5.63
CA PHE A 10 10.31 41.18 4.67
C PHE A 10 11.82 41.26 4.35
N ALA A 11 12.37 42.52 4.36
CA ALA A 11 13.78 42.75 4.12
C ALA A 11 14.67 42.10 5.22
N LYS A 12 14.24 42.14 6.48
CA LYS A 12 14.94 41.46 7.58
C LYS A 12 14.87 39.97 7.49
N VAL A 13 13.71 39.43 7.09
CA VAL A 13 13.53 38.01 6.83
C VAL A 13 14.46 37.54 5.70
N ALA A 14 14.55 38.29 4.60
CA ALA A 14 15.43 37.98 3.48
C ALA A 14 16.93 38.06 3.86
N GLY A 15 17.29 38.82 4.85
CA GLY A 15 18.66 38.87 5.40
C GLY A 15 19.04 37.66 6.25
N ILE A 16 18.05 36.99 6.86
CA ILE A 16 18.26 35.77 7.67
C ILE A 16 18.33 34.52 6.80
N PHE A 17 17.53 34.46 5.75
CA PHE A 17 17.45 33.31 4.83
C PHE A 17 18.14 33.66 3.52
N GLN A 18 19.00 32.75 3.04
CA GLN A 18 19.44 32.79 1.64
C GLN A 18 18.23 32.51 0.75
N VAL A 19 17.69 33.56 0.11
CA VAL A 19 16.58 33.42 -0.83
C VAL A 19 17.17 32.95 -2.15
N GLU A 20 17.07 31.66 -2.45
CA GLU A 20 17.33 31.12 -3.77
C GLU A 20 16.21 31.52 -4.72
N GLN A 21 16.58 31.87 -5.95
CA GLN A 21 15.60 32.19 -6.97
C GLN A 21 14.96 30.87 -7.44
N LEU A 22 13.70 30.62 -7.04
CA LEU A 22 12.94 29.47 -7.50
C LEU A 22 12.12 29.81 -8.74
N ILE A 23 12.09 28.87 -9.68
CA ILE A 23 11.23 28.92 -10.85
C ILE A 23 10.00 28.06 -10.57
N ILE A 24 8.83 28.64 -10.70
CA ILE A 24 7.55 27.96 -10.54
C ILE A 24 6.96 27.72 -11.92
N GLY A 25 6.55 26.49 -12.18
CA GLY A 25 5.93 26.14 -13.45
C GLY A 25 5.04 24.92 -13.37
N GLN A 26 4.14 24.81 -14.34
CA GLN A 26 3.37 23.58 -14.51
C GLN A 26 4.23 22.50 -15.16
N VAL A 27 4.10 21.28 -14.65
CA VAL A 27 4.92 20.15 -15.11
C VAL A 27 4.30 19.46 -16.31
N SER A 28 2.97 19.49 -16.46
CA SER A 28 2.29 18.90 -17.61
C SER A 28 1.78 19.97 -18.56
N ASN A 29 2.19 19.88 -19.81
CA ASN A 29 1.75 20.79 -20.87
C ASN A 29 0.34 20.49 -21.39
N ASN A 30 -0.21 19.31 -21.10
CA ASN A 30 -1.46 18.82 -21.70
C ASN A 30 -2.65 18.84 -20.74
N ASN A 31 -2.46 19.22 -19.49
CA ASN A 31 -3.53 19.23 -18.51
C ASN A 31 -3.43 20.46 -17.61
N SER A 32 -4.34 21.41 -17.76
CA SER A 32 -4.44 22.62 -16.95
C SER A 32 -4.68 22.37 -15.45
N ASN A 33 -5.01 21.14 -15.07
CA ASN A 33 -5.28 20.73 -13.69
C ASN A 33 -4.08 20.12 -12.97
N THR A 34 -2.88 20.15 -13.55
CA THR A 34 -1.67 19.70 -12.86
C THR A 34 -1.17 20.76 -11.89
N GLY A 35 -0.72 20.30 -10.72
CA GLY A 35 -0.11 21.18 -9.72
C GLY A 35 1.16 21.86 -10.24
N PHE A 36 1.54 22.94 -9.57
CA PHE A 36 2.81 23.62 -9.84
C PHE A 36 3.96 22.88 -9.16
N SER A 37 5.12 22.90 -9.81
CA SER A 37 6.37 22.42 -9.23
C SER A 37 7.38 23.56 -9.15
N TYR A 38 8.22 23.50 -8.15
CA TYR A 38 9.35 24.39 -7.96
C TYR A 38 10.57 23.83 -8.66
N ALA A 39 11.38 24.67 -9.28
CA ALA A 39 12.65 24.28 -9.88
C ALA A 39 13.72 25.34 -9.58
N THR A 40 14.96 24.91 -9.44
CA THR A 40 16.11 25.80 -9.22
C THR A 40 16.64 26.38 -10.54
N SER A 41 16.26 25.78 -11.66
CA SER A 41 16.65 26.24 -13.00
C SER A 41 15.58 25.92 -14.06
N LYS A 42 15.62 26.67 -15.18
CA LYS A 42 14.77 26.38 -16.36
C LYS A 42 15.05 24.99 -16.94
N THR A 43 16.27 24.51 -16.83
CA THR A 43 16.66 23.17 -17.29
C THR A 43 15.96 22.11 -16.45
N GLN A 44 16.04 22.22 -15.13
CA GLN A 44 15.35 21.30 -14.21
C GLN A 44 13.84 21.28 -14.44
N LEU A 45 13.21 22.45 -14.65
CA LEU A 45 11.78 22.49 -14.97
C LEU A 45 11.46 21.76 -16.28
N LYS A 46 12.30 21.91 -17.33
CA LYS A 46 12.14 21.17 -18.58
C LYS A 46 12.32 19.65 -18.37
N ASP A 47 13.23 19.24 -17.52
CA ASP A 47 13.43 17.83 -17.19
C ASP A 47 12.23 17.26 -16.45
N PHE A 48 11.66 18.01 -15.50
CA PHE A 48 10.39 17.64 -14.84
C PHE A 48 9.25 17.50 -15.87
N GLN A 49 9.15 18.43 -16.84
CA GLN A 49 8.16 18.36 -17.91
C GLN A 49 8.33 17.12 -18.80
N ARG A 50 9.58 16.69 -19.04
CA ARG A 50 9.86 15.48 -19.84
C ARG A 50 9.41 14.18 -19.17
N ILE A 51 9.45 14.09 -17.85
CA ILE A 51 9.06 12.88 -17.12
C ILE A 51 7.61 12.89 -16.66
N SER A 52 6.89 14.01 -16.83
CA SER A 52 5.52 14.20 -16.32
C SER A 52 4.46 13.92 -17.40
N TYR A 53 4.62 12.83 -18.14
CA TYR A 53 3.60 12.35 -19.07
C TYR A 53 2.59 11.43 -18.37
N GLN A 54 1.50 11.15 -19.08
CA GLN A 54 0.56 10.12 -18.62
C GLN A 54 1.27 8.78 -18.58
N SER A 55 1.27 8.16 -17.40
CA SER A 55 1.88 6.86 -17.21
C SER A 55 1.04 5.76 -17.86
N ASP A 56 1.70 4.78 -18.49
CA ASP A 56 1.07 3.54 -18.92
C ASP A 56 0.82 2.57 -17.76
N TYR A 57 1.26 2.91 -16.58
CA TYR A 57 1.10 2.11 -15.36
C TYR A 57 0.26 2.85 -14.34
N GLN A 58 -0.48 2.09 -13.53
CA GLN A 58 -1.34 2.65 -12.50
C GLN A 58 -0.93 2.15 -11.11
N GLY A 59 -0.65 3.10 -10.22
CA GLY A 59 -0.48 2.81 -8.80
C GLY A 59 -1.83 2.43 -8.17
N ARG A 60 -1.81 1.40 -7.30
CA ARG A 60 -2.94 0.96 -6.50
C ARG A 60 -2.58 1.00 -5.03
N GLU A 61 -3.42 1.61 -4.22
CA GLU A 61 -3.28 1.51 -2.78
C GLU A 61 -3.39 0.06 -2.33
N GLY A 62 -2.66 -0.29 -1.28
CA GLY A 62 -2.76 -1.60 -0.67
C GLY A 62 -4.11 -1.85 0.00
N ILE A 63 -4.28 -3.05 0.47
CA ILE A 63 -5.50 -3.54 1.11
C ILE A 63 -5.74 -2.82 2.44
N GLU A 64 -6.99 -2.54 2.71
CA GLU A 64 -7.42 -1.93 3.96
C GLU A 64 -8.13 -2.96 4.85
N PHE A 65 -7.50 -3.28 5.97
CA PHE A 65 -8.01 -4.22 6.96
C PHE A 65 -8.76 -3.46 8.04
N TYR A 66 -10.02 -3.84 8.28
CA TYR A 66 -10.83 -3.19 9.31
C TYR A 66 -11.81 -4.14 9.99
N PRO A 67 -11.77 -4.26 11.33
CA PRO A 67 -10.75 -3.73 12.23
C PRO A 67 -9.43 -4.50 12.10
N GLN A 68 -8.31 -3.79 12.19
CA GLN A 68 -6.99 -4.40 12.00
C GLN A 68 -6.70 -5.54 12.99
N GLU A 69 -7.24 -5.46 14.20
CA GLU A 69 -7.04 -6.46 15.27
C GLU A 69 -7.61 -7.84 14.93
N VAL A 70 -8.53 -7.92 13.93
CA VAL A 70 -9.05 -9.20 13.44
C VAL A 70 -8.17 -9.77 12.33
N PHE A 71 -7.42 -8.95 11.63
CA PHE A 71 -6.68 -9.40 10.45
C PHE A 71 -5.16 -9.45 10.63
N LEU A 72 -4.58 -8.62 11.51
CA LEU A 72 -3.13 -8.54 11.66
C LEU A 72 -2.64 -9.44 12.78
N PHE A 73 -1.71 -10.32 12.46
CA PHE A 73 -1.10 -11.25 13.41
C PHE A 73 0.41 -11.18 13.38
N GLU A 74 1.01 -11.41 14.55
CA GLU A 74 2.40 -11.84 14.67
C GLU A 74 2.45 -13.37 14.50
N TYR A 75 3.36 -13.83 13.65
CA TYR A 75 3.69 -15.25 13.56
C TYR A 75 4.46 -15.67 14.81
N GLU A 76 4.07 -16.79 15.43
CA GLU A 76 4.76 -17.33 16.59
C GLU A 76 5.42 -18.68 16.29
N ASP A 77 4.70 -19.61 15.65
CA ASP A 77 5.19 -20.97 15.38
C ASP A 77 4.41 -21.65 14.24
N SER A 78 4.92 -22.77 13.77
CA SER A 78 4.27 -23.62 12.78
C SER A 78 4.08 -25.05 13.27
N ILE A 79 3.00 -25.70 12.81
CA ILE A 79 2.73 -27.11 12.99
C ILE A 79 2.75 -27.77 11.59
N PRO A 80 3.94 -28.07 11.03
CA PRO A 80 4.11 -28.44 9.63
C PRO A 80 3.30 -29.67 9.23
N SER A 81 3.22 -30.69 10.10
CA SER A 81 2.47 -31.94 9.85
C SER A 81 0.97 -31.71 9.61
N LYS A 82 0.43 -30.59 10.10
CA LYS A 82 -0.99 -30.22 9.99
C LYS A 82 -1.21 -29.02 9.07
N LYS A 83 -0.16 -28.42 8.52
CA LYS A 83 -0.20 -27.16 7.75
C LYS A 83 -0.94 -26.04 8.51
N LEU A 84 -0.63 -25.89 9.79
CA LEU A 84 -1.21 -24.90 10.68
C LEU A 84 -0.13 -23.95 11.20
N LEU A 85 -0.51 -22.69 11.41
CA LEU A 85 0.35 -21.70 12.05
C LEU A 85 -0.27 -21.25 13.37
N GLN A 86 0.58 -21.07 14.38
CA GLN A 86 0.24 -20.40 15.62
C GLN A 86 0.56 -18.92 15.45
N VAL A 87 -0.45 -18.09 15.68
CA VAL A 87 -0.38 -16.65 15.46
C VAL A 87 -1.02 -15.92 16.64
N ARG A 88 -0.57 -14.67 16.87
CA ARG A 88 -1.12 -13.80 17.91
C ARG A 88 -1.62 -12.51 17.28
N ASN A 89 -2.88 -12.12 17.52
CA ASN A 89 -3.40 -10.89 16.95
C ASN A 89 -2.74 -9.63 17.53
N ILE A 90 -2.56 -8.63 16.68
CA ILE A 90 -1.93 -7.37 17.04
C ILE A 90 -3.00 -6.40 17.51
N GLN A 91 -2.83 -5.88 18.74
CA GLN A 91 -3.72 -4.85 19.26
C GLN A 91 -3.37 -3.47 18.73
N ASN A 92 -4.41 -2.66 18.51
CA ASN A 92 -4.28 -1.23 18.29
C ASN A 92 -4.88 -0.47 19.50
N PRO A 93 -4.05 0.13 20.35
CA PRO A 93 -4.54 0.84 21.54
C PRO A 93 -5.51 1.97 21.24
N LYS A 94 -5.43 2.54 20.01
CA LYS A 94 -6.29 3.64 19.54
C LYS A 94 -7.59 3.15 18.92
N SER A 95 -7.76 1.84 18.76
CA SER A 95 -8.96 1.27 18.16
C SER A 95 -10.18 1.42 19.06
N LYS A 96 -11.32 1.72 18.45
CA LYS A 96 -12.62 1.69 19.12
C LYS A 96 -13.09 0.25 19.42
N TYR A 97 -12.54 -0.73 18.70
CA TYR A 97 -12.84 -2.15 18.90
C TYR A 97 -11.93 -2.71 19.99
N LYS A 98 -12.47 -3.02 21.12
CA LYS A 98 -11.71 -3.58 22.26
C LYS A 98 -11.54 -5.09 22.13
N ILE A 99 -10.88 -5.52 21.03
CA ILE A 99 -10.58 -6.93 20.78
C ILE A 99 -9.37 -7.31 21.63
N PRO A 100 -9.50 -8.28 22.57
CA PRO A 100 -8.37 -8.69 23.40
C PRO A 100 -7.30 -9.38 22.56
N GLN A 101 -6.05 -9.24 22.99
CA GLN A 101 -4.96 -10.01 22.42
C GLN A 101 -5.10 -11.49 22.84
N ASP A 102 -4.97 -12.38 21.87
CA ASP A 102 -5.11 -13.83 22.07
C ASP A 102 -4.30 -14.59 21.03
N ARG A 103 -4.07 -15.87 21.26
CA ARG A 103 -3.40 -16.79 20.35
C ARG A 103 -4.40 -17.60 19.56
N TYR A 104 -4.13 -17.79 18.29
CA TYR A 104 -4.98 -18.56 17.38
C TYR A 104 -4.15 -19.56 16.60
N VAL A 105 -4.77 -20.65 16.21
CA VAL A 105 -4.19 -21.63 15.30
C VAL A 105 -5.02 -21.61 14.03
N LEU A 106 -4.41 -21.20 12.92
CA LEU A 106 -5.06 -21.00 11.63
C LEU A 106 -4.38 -21.85 10.56
N GLU A 107 -5.11 -22.11 9.48
CA GLU A 107 -4.55 -22.82 8.34
C GLU A 107 -3.55 -21.94 7.58
N GLN A 108 -2.38 -22.52 7.34
CA GLN A 108 -1.28 -21.88 6.61
C GLN A 108 -1.69 -21.39 5.22
N GLY A 109 -2.60 -22.13 4.55
CA GLY A 109 -3.01 -21.87 3.16
C GLY A 109 -3.60 -20.49 2.91
N LEU A 110 -4.23 -19.87 3.91
CA LEU A 110 -4.83 -18.54 3.79
C LEU A 110 -3.98 -17.42 4.43
N LEU A 111 -2.83 -17.75 5.02
CA LEU A 111 -1.99 -16.74 5.67
C LEU A 111 -0.90 -16.24 4.72
N HIS A 112 -0.80 -14.93 4.59
CA HIS A 112 0.15 -14.23 3.72
C HIS A 112 0.98 -13.23 4.52
N PRO A 113 2.26 -13.05 4.20
CA PRO A 113 3.08 -11.98 4.77
C PRO A 113 2.48 -10.61 4.46
N LEU A 114 2.53 -9.68 5.41
CA LEU A 114 2.07 -8.31 5.24
C LEU A 114 3.24 -7.36 5.05
N ILE A 115 3.20 -6.57 3.98
CA ILE A 115 4.09 -5.45 3.74
C ILE A 115 3.37 -4.14 4.06
N LYS A 116 3.96 -3.35 4.95
CA LYS A 116 3.53 -2.00 5.28
C LYS A 116 4.42 -0.96 4.60
N GLY A 117 3.96 0.26 4.44
CA GLY A 117 4.79 1.33 3.88
C GLY A 117 6.16 1.48 4.56
N VAL A 118 6.26 1.26 5.87
CA VAL A 118 7.53 1.32 6.62
C VAL A 118 8.55 0.24 6.24
N ASN A 119 8.10 -0.86 5.65
CA ASN A 119 8.94 -1.95 5.20
C ASN A 119 9.63 -1.64 3.86
N ILE A 120 9.10 -0.69 3.09
CA ILE A 120 9.61 -0.33 1.78
C ILE A 120 10.80 0.60 1.95
N LYS A 121 11.94 0.21 1.37
CA LYS A 121 13.19 0.96 1.30
C LYS A 121 13.61 1.12 -0.16
N ARG A 122 14.57 1.98 -0.42
CA ARG A 122 15.15 2.14 -1.77
C ARG A 122 15.78 0.82 -2.21
N TYR A 123 15.21 0.18 -3.24
CA TYR A 123 15.60 -1.12 -3.82
C TYR A 123 15.49 -2.34 -2.90
N HIS A 124 14.91 -2.21 -1.73
CA HIS A 124 14.80 -3.31 -0.77
C HIS A 124 13.48 -3.27 -0.01
N CYS A 125 12.97 -4.45 0.35
CA CYS A 125 11.78 -4.60 1.20
C CYS A 125 12.13 -5.43 2.44
N ASP A 126 11.92 -4.85 3.62
CA ASP A 126 12.03 -5.58 4.87
C ASP A 126 10.76 -6.43 5.07
N ILE A 127 10.91 -7.73 5.26
CA ILE A 127 9.76 -8.58 5.54
C ILE A 127 9.52 -8.58 7.05
N SER A 128 8.36 -8.06 7.45
CA SER A 128 7.94 -8.12 8.85
C SER A 128 7.43 -9.53 9.19
N GLY A 129 7.52 -9.92 10.47
CA GLY A 129 6.89 -11.14 10.96
C GLY A 129 5.36 -11.07 11.07
N ILE A 130 4.74 -10.07 10.45
CA ILE A 130 3.29 -9.87 10.44
C ILE A 130 2.69 -10.67 9.29
N VAL A 131 1.64 -11.41 9.60
CA VAL A 131 0.86 -12.17 8.63
C VAL A 131 -0.61 -11.78 8.71
N VAL A 132 -1.32 -12.00 7.62
CA VAL A 132 -2.75 -11.70 7.50
C VAL A 132 -3.49 -12.86 6.84
N PRO A 133 -4.71 -13.19 7.28
CA PRO A 133 -5.58 -14.06 6.53
C PRO A 133 -6.09 -13.30 5.31
N PHE A 134 -5.89 -13.90 4.15
CA PHE A 134 -6.31 -13.33 2.87
C PHE A 134 -7.26 -14.32 2.17
N PRO A 135 -8.57 -14.26 2.48
CA PRO A 135 -9.55 -15.25 2.04
C PRO A 135 -10.02 -15.00 0.58
N TYR A 136 -9.07 -14.97 -0.34
CA TYR A 136 -9.32 -14.76 -1.77
C TYR A 136 -8.50 -15.74 -2.59
N GLU A 137 -8.99 -16.06 -3.79
CA GLU A 137 -8.30 -16.91 -4.75
C GLU A 137 -7.94 -16.14 -6.02
N ILE A 138 -6.90 -16.60 -6.71
CA ILE A 138 -6.58 -16.11 -8.06
C ILE A 138 -7.81 -16.27 -8.94
N ASN A 139 -8.08 -15.28 -9.77
CA ASN A 139 -9.23 -15.19 -10.67
C ASN A 139 -10.60 -15.02 -9.99
N SER A 140 -10.66 -14.88 -8.66
CA SER A 140 -11.90 -14.51 -7.98
C SER A 140 -12.16 -13.00 -8.00
N GLY A 141 -11.20 -12.20 -8.50
CA GLY A 141 -11.27 -10.75 -8.52
C GLY A 141 -11.42 -10.19 -7.10
N ARG A 142 -12.55 -9.54 -6.86
CA ARG A 142 -12.89 -8.94 -5.57
C ARG A 142 -13.75 -9.85 -4.68
N THR A 143 -14.11 -11.04 -5.15
CA THR A 143 -15.03 -11.93 -4.45
C THR A 143 -14.27 -12.80 -3.46
N PRO A 144 -14.55 -12.70 -2.16
CA PRO A 144 -13.92 -13.57 -1.18
C PRO A 144 -14.36 -15.02 -1.34
N ILE A 145 -13.56 -15.94 -0.84
CA ILE A 145 -13.90 -17.37 -0.78
C ILE A 145 -15.24 -17.52 -0.06
N PRO A 146 -16.24 -18.23 -0.60
CA PRO A 146 -17.52 -18.46 0.06
C PRO A 146 -17.34 -19.14 1.43
N PHE A 147 -18.15 -18.74 2.42
CA PHE A 147 -18.00 -19.22 3.80
C PHE A 147 -18.12 -20.75 3.92
N ASP A 148 -19.04 -21.38 3.17
CA ASP A 148 -19.19 -22.83 3.16
C ASP A 148 -17.93 -23.55 2.63
N LYS A 149 -17.31 -22.99 1.58
CA LYS A 149 -16.03 -23.47 1.06
C LYS A 149 -14.90 -23.30 2.08
N MET A 150 -14.91 -22.16 2.80
CA MET A 150 -13.96 -21.92 3.87
C MET A 150 -14.14 -22.90 5.02
N CYS A 151 -15.37 -23.19 5.45
CA CYS A 151 -15.66 -24.19 6.48
C CYS A 151 -15.14 -25.58 6.11
N SER A 152 -15.21 -25.94 4.83
CA SER A 152 -14.76 -27.26 4.34
C SER A 152 -13.24 -27.37 4.25
N ASN A 153 -12.57 -26.34 3.75
CA ASN A 153 -11.13 -26.40 3.43
C ASN A 153 -10.22 -25.76 4.49
N TRP A 154 -10.74 -24.80 5.24
CA TRP A 154 -10.00 -24.02 6.24
C TRP A 154 -10.85 -23.82 7.51
N PRO A 155 -11.27 -24.91 8.19
CA PRO A 155 -12.26 -24.87 9.26
C PRO A 155 -11.84 -24.03 10.47
N LYS A 156 -10.55 -23.95 10.78
CA LYS A 156 -10.06 -23.12 11.89
C LYS A 156 -10.13 -21.64 11.56
N THR A 157 -9.79 -21.24 10.34
CA THR A 157 -9.92 -19.88 9.86
C THR A 157 -11.39 -19.48 9.74
N ALA A 158 -12.28 -20.39 9.29
CA ALA A 158 -13.71 -20.15 9.28
C ALA A 158 -14.27 -19.95 10.70
N GLN A 159 -13.88 -20.81 11.66
CA GLN A 159 -14.27 -20.66 13.06
C GLN A 159 -13.74 -19.36 13.67
N TYR A 160 -12.52 -18.96 13.32
CA TYR A 160 -11.94 -17.69 13.72
C TYR A 160 -12.79 -16.50 13.23
N PHE A 161 -13.09 -16.42 11.95
CA PHE A 161 -13.93 -15.34 11.41
C PHE A 161 -15.34 -15.37 12.01
N GLN A 162 -15.93 -16.55 12.23
CA GLN A 162 -17.23 -16.69 12.86
C GLN A 162 -17.25 -16.10 14.29
N LYS A 163 -16.16 -16.26 15.06
CA LYS A 163 -16.00 -15.64 16.40
C LYS A 163 -16.15 -14.12 16.33
N PHE A 164 -15.66 -13.50 15.25
CA PHE A 164 -15.68 -12.04 15.06
C PHE A 164 -16.78 -11.54 14.12
N LYS A 165 -17.72 -12.40 13.70
CA LYS A 165 -18.78 -12.05 12.74
C LYS A 165 -19.55 -10.79 13.15
N LYS A 166 -19.91 -10.64 14.42
CA LYS A 166 -20.65 -9.47 14.91
C LYS A 166 -19.88 -8.15 14.68
N VAL A 167 -18.58 -8.17 14.96
CA VAL A 167 -17.71 -6.99 14.77
C VAL A 167 -17.52 -6.71 13.28
N LEU A 168 -17.24 -7.72 12.48
CA LEU A 168 -17.04 -7.59 11.04
C LEU A 168 -18.32 -7.11 10.34
N SER A 169 -19.48 -7.67 10.68
CA SER A 169 -20.77 -7.26 10.10
C SER A 169 -21.22 -5.86 10.52
N SER A 170 -20.68 -5.31 11.61
CA SER A 170 -21.02 -3.95 12.05
C SER A 170 -20.33 -2.85 11.20
N GLN A 171 -19.53 -3.22 10.20
CA GLN A 171 -18.80 -2.34 9.29
C GLN A 171 -19.61 -1.90 8.06
N THR A 172 -20.93 -1.99 8.10
CA THR A 172 -21.81 -1.77 6.92
C THR A 172 -21.50 -0.50 6.14
N SER A 173 -21.36 0.64 6.81
CA SER A 173 -21.08 1.91 6.11
C SER A 173 -19.74 1.94 5.38
N TYR A 174 -18.76 1.19 5.87
CA TYR A 174 -17.45 1.02 5.22
C TYR A 174 -17.57 0.08 4.02
N ASN A 175 -18.24 -1.06 4.22
CA ASN A 175 -18.47 -2.05 3.18
C ASN A 175 -19.27 -1.47 2.02
N ASP A 176 -20.35 -0.75 2.29
CA ASP A 176 -21.23 -0.15 1.27
C ASP A 176 -20.47 0.87 0.40
N LYS A 177 -19.54 1.62 0.99
CA LYS A 177 -18.79 2.66 0.27
C LYS A 177 -17.60 2.14 -0.52
N ILE A 178 -16.94 1.09 -0.03
CA ILE A 178 -15.63 0.65 -0.55
C ILE A 178 -15.75 -0.67 -1.29
N ILE A 179 -16.51 -1.63 -0.77
CA ILE A 179 -16.66 -2.96 -1.38
C ILE A 179 -17.85 -2.98 -2.35
N GLY A 180 -18.92 -2.32 -1.98
CA GLY A 180 -20.20 -2.34 -2.69
C GLY A 180 -20.94 -3.69 -2.57
N ASP A 181 -22.27 -3.67 -2.64
CA ASP A 181 -23.12 -4.83 -2.37
C ASP A 181 -22.81 -6.07 -3.22
N LYS A 182 -22.49 -5.88 -4.50
CA LYS A 182 -22.21 -7.00 -5.41
C LYS A 182 -20.91 -7.76 -5.11
N TYR A 183 -20.01 -7.18 -4.32
CA TYR A 183 -18.74 -7.79 -3.94
C TYR A 183 -18.69 -8.18 -2.46
N ASN A 184 -19.61 -7.68 -1.66
CA ASN A 184 -19.71 -7.95 -0.24
C ASN A 184 -20.59 -9.16 0.03
N SER A 185 -20.23 -10.30 -0.56
CA SER A 185 -20.96 -11.56 -0.35
C SER A 185 -20.70 -12.18 1.01
N GLU A 186 -19.57 -11.81 1.66
CA GLU A 186 -19.12 -12.43 2.90
C GLU A 186 -18.76 -11.37 3.94
N PHE A 187 -19.08 -11.66 5.20
CA PHE A 187 -18.88 -10.72 6.31
C PHE A 187 -17.41 -10.42 6.65
N TYR A 188 -16.48 -11.21 6.14
CA TYR A 188 -15.02 -11.03 6.26
C TYR A 188 -14.39 -10.44 4.99
N ALA A 189 -15.18 -9.92 4.08
CA ALA A 189 -14.66 -9.26 2.88
C ALA A 189 -13.76 -8.08 3.25
N ILE A 190 -12.71 -7.89 2.45
CA ILE A 190 -11.66 -6.89 2.67
C ILE A 190 -11.71 -5.88 1.53
N ALA A 191 -11.49 -4.61 1.83
CA ALA A 191 -11.50 -3.55 0.84
C ALA A 191 -10.24 -3.52 -0.02
N ARG A 192 -10.39 -3.04 -1.27
CA ARG A 192 -9.30 -2.82 -2.22
C ARG A 192 -8.57 -4.10 -2.63
N VAL A 193 -9.31 -5.18 -2.74
CA VAL A 193 -8.83 -6.42 -3.37
C VAL A 193 -9.20 -6.41 -4.85
N GLY A 194 -8.34 -6.96 -5.69
CA GLY A 194 -8.55 -7.12 -7.13
C GLY A 194 -7.50 -8.04 -7.73
N ASP A 195 -7.55 -8.27 -9.04
CA ASP A 195 -6.60 -9.14 -9.74
C ASP A 195 -5.15 -8.70 -9.52
N TYR A 196 -4.91 -7.39 -9.42
CA TYR A 196 -3.59 -6.81 -9.11
C TYR A 196 -3.02 -7.29 -7.77
N SER A 197 -3.86 -7.76 -6.84
CA SER A 197 -3.40 -8.32 -5.55
C SER A 197 -2.67 -9.66 -5.71
N PHE A 198 -2.84 -10.31 -6.87
CA PHE A 198 -2.22 -11.61 -7.18
C PHE A 198 -1.10 -11.51 -8.23
N ALA A 199 -0.71 -10.31 -8.62
CA ALA A 199 0.36 -10.12 -9.58
C ALA A 199 1.66 -10.75 -9.07
N PRO A 200 2.39 -11.51 -9.94
CA PRO A 200 3.62 -12.18 -9.54
C PRO A 200 4.74 -11.20 -9.19
N TRP A 201 4.77 -10.04 -9.87
CA TRP A 201 5.73 -8.96 -9.65
C TRP A 201 5.03 -7.64 -9.41
N ARG A 202 5.55 -6.86 -8.49
CA ARG A 202 5.01 -5.54 -8.12
C ARG A 202 6.15 -4.59 -7.79
N VAL A 203 5.97 -3.33 -8.18
CA VAL A 203 6.80 -2.25 -7.66
C VAL A 203 6.05 -1.61 -6.51
N ALA A 204 6.57 -1.74 -5.30
CA ALA A 204 5.98 -1.14 -4.11
C ALA A 204 6.68 0.18 -3.77
N PHE A 205 5.92 1.21 -3.39
CA PHE A 205 6.46 2.49 -2.97
C PHE A 205 5.65 3.11 -1.83
N ARG A 206 6.29 4.02 -1.09
CA ARG A 206 5.64 4.76 0.01
C ARG A 206 5.05 6.04 -0.53
N ASP A 207 3.84 6.35 -0.08
CA ASP A 207 3.15 7.56 -0.53
C ASP A 207 3.27 8.78 0.41
N ASN A 208 3.62 8.59 1.69
CA ASN A 208 3.36 9.62 2.70
C ASN A 208 4.57 10.35 3.28
N THR A 209 5.75 9.76 3.38
CA THR A 209 6.83 10.37 4.18
C THR A 209 8.21 10.34 3.55
N LYS A 210 8.48 9.34 2.74
CA LYS A 210 9.74 9.17 2.02
C LYS A 210 9.45 8.50 0.70
N TRP A 211 9.84 9.15 -0.38
CA TRP A 211 9.77 8.54 -1.68
C TRP A 211 10.83 7.44 -1.81
N GLN A 212 10.41 6.21 -1.78
CA GLN A 212 11.27 5.03 -1.89
C GLN A 212 10.47 3.93 -2.57
N ALA A 213 11.10 3.19 -3.47
CA ALA A 213 10.50 2.09 -4.20
C ALA A 213 11.37 0.84 -4.17
N CYS A 214 10.73 -0.32 -4.23
CA CYS A 214 11.38 -1.61 -4.37
C CYS A 214 10.55 -2.56 -5.23
N VAL A 215 11.20 -3.55 -5.84
CA VAL A 215 10.53 -4.68 -6.50
C VAL A 215 10.20 -5.73 -5.47
N VAL A 216 9.01 -6.30 -5.55
CA VAL A 216 8.56 -7.38 -4.67
C VAL A 216 7.86 -8.46 -5.50
N GLY A 217 8.40 -9.67 -5.45
CA GLY A 217 7.78 -10.90 -5.94
C GLY A 217 7.20 -11.72 -4.79
N THR A 218 7.35 -13.05 -4.87
CA THR A 218 7.14 -13.94 -3.72
C THR A 218 8.22 -13.69 -2.66
N VAL A 219 7.86 -13.91 -1.41
CA VAL A 219 8.76 -13.76 -0.27
C VAL A 219 8.80 -15.05 0.55
N SER A 220 9.97 -15.39 1.03
CA SER A 220 10.15 -16.55 1.91
C SER A 220 9.53 -16.27 3.27
N THR A 221 8.70 -17.19 3.73
CA THR A 221 8.00 -17.07 5.02
C THR A 221 8.77 -17.77 6.14
N PRO A 222 8.53 -17.40 7.40
CA PRO A 222 9.15 -18.07 8.54
C PRO A 222 8.84 -19.58 8.65
N TRP A 223 7.80 -20.06 7.98
CA TRP A 223 7.44 -21.49 7.96
C TRP A 223 7.94 -22.25 6.73
N GLY A 224 8.82 -21.63 5.93
CA GLY A 224 9.60 -22.28 4.87
C GLY A 224 8.89 -22.39 3.53
N GLU A 225 7.84 -21.64 3.26
CA GLU A 225 7.20 -21.53 1.95
C GLU A 225 7.40 -20.14 1.35
N ASP A 226 7.44 -20.07 0.02
CA ASP A 226 7.38 -18.79 -0.68
C ASP A 226 5.91 -18.39 -0.90
N ARG A 227 5.59 -17.15 -0.55
CA ARG A 227 4.23 -16.61 -0.65
C ARG A 227 4.22 -15.23 -1.29
N LEU A 228 3.17 -14.94 -2.05
CA LEU A 228 2.87 -13.57 -2.46
C LEU A 228 2.49 -12.76 -1.21
N PRO A 229 3.19 -11.67 -0.92
CA PRO A 229 2.81 -10.82 0.20
C PRO A 229 1.59 -9.98 -0.12
N VAL A 230 0.88 -9.57 0.92
CA VAL A 230 -0.22 -8.61 0.86
C VAL A 230 0.31 -7.23 1.27
N PHE A 231 -0.15 -6.19 0.61
CA PHE A 231 0.28 -4.82 0.87
C PHE A 231 -0.81 -4.06 1.64
N GLN A 232 -0.44 -3.40 2.73
CA GLN A 232 -1.34 -2.55 3.49
C GLN A 232 -1.55 -1.19 2.78
N ASN A 233 -2.66 -0.52 3.03
CA ASN A 233 -3.14 0.68 2.33
C ASN A 233 -2.09 1.77 2.01
N HIS A 234 -1.14 2.04 2.88
CA HIS A 234 -0.06 3.01 2.65
C HIS A 234 1.19 2.44 1.93
N ALA A 235 1.12 1.21 1.49
CA ALA A 235 2.07 0.60 0.59
C ALA A 235 1.44 0.53 -0.81
N VAL A 236 1.67 1.56 -1.61
CA VAL A 236 1.14 1.63 -2.98
C VAL A 236 1.93 0.71 -3.87
N THR A 237 1.25 0.05 -4.81
CA THR A 237 1.90 -0.89 -5.74
C THR A 237 1.53 -0.59 -7.19
N ILE A 238 2.50 -0.77 -8.08
CA ILE A 238 2.29 -0.92 -9.52
C ILE A 238 2.41 -2.41 -9.83
N ALA A 239 1.34 -2.99 -10.31
CA ALA A 239 1.22 -4.42 -10.59
C ALA A 239 0.76 -4.70 -12.03
N GLN A 240 0.15 -3.71 -12.67
CA GLN A 240 -0.46 -3.81 -13.98
C GLN A 240 -0.22 -2.54 -14.79
N ASP A 241 -0.23 -2.70 -16.11
CA ASP A 241 -0.34 -1.58 -17.02
C ASP A 241 -1.79 -1.05 -17.11
N LYS A 242 -2.00 -0.03 -17.94
CA LYS A 242 -3.31 0.59 -18.17
C LYS A 242 -4.36 -0.38 -18.76
N ASP A 243 -3.92 -1.44 -19.43
CA ASP A 243 -4.78 -2.43 -20.08
C ASP A 243 -5.06 -3.64 -19.16
N GLY A 244 -4.51 -3.62 -17.92
CA GLY A 244 -4.72 -4.66 -16.91
C GLY A 244 -3.77 -5.87 -17.03
N ARG A 245 -2.78 -5.83 -17.93
CA ARG A 245 -1.75 -6.85 -18.04
C ARG A 245 -0.77 -6.75 -16.87
N PHE A 246 -0.46 -7.86 -16.23
CA PHE A 246 0.57 -7.89 -15.19
C PHE A 246 1.94 -7.51 -15.76
N ILE A 247 2.67 -6.70 -15.01
CA ILE A 247 4.05 -6.36 -15.33
C ILE A 247 4.96 -7.57 -15.17
N SER A 248 5.96 -7.67 -16.03
CA SER A 248 7.03 -8.67 -15.92
C SER A 248 8.04 -8.29 -14.83
N GLU A 249 8.95 -9.19 -14.51
CA GLU A 249 10.06 -8.94 -13.60
C GLU A 249 10.95 -7.80 -14.11
N ASP A 250 11.32 -7.83 -15.39
CA ASP A 250 12.16 -6.81 -16.02
C ASP A 250 11.47 -5.44 -16.03
N GLU A 251 10.16 -5.40 -16.34
CA GLU A 251 9.37 -4.17 -16.24
C GLU A 251 9.34 -3.63 -14.82
N ALA A 252 9.19 -4.51 -13.81
CA ALA A 252 9.20 -4.10 -12.41
C ALA A 252 10.54 -3.48 -12.01
N HIS A 253 11.66 -4.09 -12.40
CA HIS A 253 12.99 -3.53 -12.15
C HIS A 253 13.23 -2.21 -12.87
N TYR A 254 12.79 -2.08 -14.11
CA TYR A 254 12.86 -0.84 -14.87
C TYR A 254 12.05 0.28 -14.21
N ILE A 255 10.80 0.03 -13.86
CA ILE A 255 9.92 0.99 -13.19
C ILE A 255 10.53 1.40 -11.84
N CYS A 256 11.03 0.43 -11.06
CA CYS A 256 11.66 0.69 -9.77
C CYS A 256 12.90 1.58 -9.90
N ALA A 257 13.72 1.37 -10.93
CA ALA A 257 14.91 2.21 -11.19
C ALA A 257 14.49 3.65 -11.51
N ILE A 258 13.47 3.85 -12.34
CA ILE A 258 12.94 5.18 -12.65
C ILE A 258 12.41 5.86 -11.38
N LEU A 259 11.57 5.18 -10.60
CA LEU A 259 10.99 5.73 -9.37
C LEU A 259 12.04 6.12 -8.32
N ASN A 260 13.15 5.42 -8.29
CA ASN A 260 14.26 5.73 -7.39
C ASN A 260 15.31 6.69 -7.98
N SER A 261 15.10 7.21 -9.19
CA SER A 261 16.02 8.19 -9.79
C SER A 261 15.95 9.53 -9.07
N ASP A 262 17.05 10.26 -9.07
CA ASP A 262 17.13 11.55 -8.39
C ASP A 262 16.16 12.57 -9.00
N ILE A 263 15.96 12.55 -10.32
CA ILE A 263 15.03 13.46 -10.99
C ILE A 263 13.56 13.23 -10.57
N VAL A 264 13.14 11.99 -10.36
CA VAL A 264 11.78 11.66 -9.86
C VAL A 264 11.66 12.06 -8.40
N TYR A 265 12.70 11.83 -7.60
CA TYR A 265 12.73 12.26 -6.21
C TYR A 265 12.64 13.79 -6.08
N GLU A 266 13.42 14.53 -6.87
CA GLU A 266 13.39 15.99 -6.91
C GLU A 266 12.02 16.52 -7.35
N LEU A 267 11.41 15.93 -8.39
CA LEU A 267 10.07 16.30 -8.82
C LEU A 267 9.05 16.05 -7.69
N TYR A 268 9.13 14.93 -7.00
CA TYR A 268 8.26 14.63 -5.86
C TYR A 268 8.42 15.66 -4.73
N MET A 269 9.66 15.97 -4.35
CA MET A 269 9.96 16.92 -3.26
C MET A 269 9.55 18.34 -3.61
N ASN A 270 9.65 18.72 -4.89
CA ASN A 270 9.36 20.07 -5.37
C ASN A 270 7.93 20.26 -5.87
N SER A 271 7.08 19.24 -5.77
CA SER A 271 5.66 19.35 -6.13
C SER A 271 4.89 20.10 -5.07
N SER A 272 4.11 21.10 -5.48
CA SER A 272 3.26 21.90 -4.59
C SER A 272 2.14 21.09 -3.94
N ASP A 273 1.71 20.02 -4.58
CA ASP A 273 0.78 19.04 -4.03
C ASP A 273 1.30 17.63 -4.31
N SER A 274 1.86 17.01 -3.27
CA SER A 274 2.32 15.63 -3.35
C SER A 274 1.22 14.64 -3.74
N ARG A 275 -0.06 14.99 -3.60
CA ARG A 275 -1.21 14.19 -4.04
C ARG A 275 -1.45 14.26 -5.53
N SER A 276 -0.86 15.22 -6.22
CA SER A 276 -0.95 15.37 -7.68
C SER A 276 0.08 14.54 -8.45
N PHE A 277 0.91 13.76 -7.75
CA PHE A 277 1.93 12.95 -8.42
C PHE A 277 1.28 11.90 -9.34
N PRO A 278 1.71 11.77 -10.63
CA PRO A 278 0.97 11.04 -11.66
C PRO A 278 0.75 9.55 -11.38
N ILE A 279 1.57 8.96 -10.52
CA ILE A 279 1.54 7.52 -10.20
C ILE A 279 0.68 7.24 -8.97
N ARG A 280 0.22 8.29 -8.25
CA ARG A 280 -0.67 8.08 -7.11
C ARG A 280 -2.00 7.48 -7.57
N PRO A 281 -2.56 6.56 -6.77
CA PRO A 281 -3.88 6.05 -7.02
C PRO A 281 -4.87 7.21 -7.04
N LYS A 282 -5.69 7.28 -8.09
CA LYS A 282 -6.85 8.15 -8.05
C LYS A 282 -7.80 7.56 -7.01
N ASN A 283 -8.15 8.33 -6.00
CA ASN A 283 -9.23 7.96 -5.10
C ASN A 283 -10.52 7.83 -5.94
N TYR A 284 -11.09 6.67 -5.97
CA TYR A 284 -12.38 6.38 -6.59
C TYR A 284 -13.50 6.52 -5.56
#